data_5bd78ec8e7a72b811f52afaf5ff43591
#
_entry.id   5bd78ec8e7a72b811f52afaf5ff43591
#
_cell.length_a   1.000
_cell.length_b   1.000
_cell.length_c   1.000
_cell.angle_alpha   90.00
_cell.angle_beta   90.00
_cell.angle_gamma   90.00
#
_symmetry.space_group_name_H-M   'P 1'
#
loop_
_entity.id
_entity.type
_entity.pdbx_description
1 polymer ?
#
loop_
_entity_poly.entity_id
_entity_poly.type
_entity_poly.pdbx_seq_one_letter_code
_entity_poly.pdbx_strand_id
1 'polypeptide(L)'
;MNTHPYIRAFLSGIFVPTLLLPLLLAGFVLLRLVLRAPFPIERGLIFPMALAPVLWGLWSMLWLRSHAQTGLPLGVHGAILPFLMLPGGTLIGRHVGILVLGARSVTWFEAVRIPYALIGCAFAFAVVAYYLAWKYIVGTLNRVLGIA
;
A
#
# COMPACT_ATOMS: atom_id res chain seq x y z
N MET A 1 -11.99 -7.87 -29.57
CA MET A 1 -11.10 -6.68 -29.59
C MET A 1 -10.49 -6.52 -28.19
N ASN A 2 -9.27 -7.04 -28.01
CA ASN A 2 -8.57 -6.91 -26.72
C ASN A 2 -7.66 -5.69 -26.75
N THR A 3 -8.27 -4.51 -26.73
CA THR A 3 -7.57 -3.26 -26.70
C THR A 3 -7.10 -2.96 -25.27
N HIS A 4 -5.78 -2.90 -25.08
CA HIS A 4 -5.09 -2.39 -23.88
C HIS A 4 -5.08 -3.27 -22.61
N PRO A 5 -4.45 -4.45 -22.65
CA PRO A 5 -4.37 -5.34 -21.47
C PRO A 5 -3.67 -4.66 -20.27
N TYR A 6 -2.70 -3.80 -20.51
CA TYR A 6 -2.00 -3.07 -19.45
C TYR A 6 -2.90 -2.07 -18.72
N ILE A 7 -3.80 -1.36 -19.44
CA ILE A 7 -4.76 -0.44 -18.82
C ILE A 7 -5.73 -1.22 -17.93
N ARG A 8 -6.20 -2.38 -18.36
CA ARG A 8 -7.06 -3.25 -17.54
C ARG A 8 -6.34 -3.75 -16.31
N ALA A 9 -5.08 -4.19 -16.46
CA ALA A 9 -4.25 -4.60 -15.33
C ALA A 9 -4.04 -3.44 -14.35
N PHE A 10 -3.79 -2.22 -14.83
CA PHE A 10 -3.71 -1.03 -14.00
C PHE A 10 -5.01 -0.80 -13.23
N LEU A 11 -6.15 -0.84 -13.90
CA LEU A 11 -7.47 -0.65 -13.28
C LEU A 11 -7.77 -1.72 -12.20
N SER A 12 -7.42 -2.98 -12.44
CA SER A 12 -7.59 -4.03 -11.43
C SER A 12 -6.70 -3.78 -10.21
N GLY A 13 -5.48 -3.30 -10.42
CA GLY A 13 -4.53 -3.00 -9.34
C GLY A 13 -4.96 -1.82 -8.47
N ILE A 14 -5.46 -0.73 -9.05
CA ILE A 14 -5.86 0.46 -8.29
C ILE A 14 -7.13 0.25 -7.46
N PHE A 15 -7.92 -0.76 -7.72
CA PHE A 15 -9.24 -0.94 -7.12
C PHE A 15 -9.22 -0.97 -5.60
N VAL A 16 -8.37 -1.83 -5.01
CA VAL A 16 -8.30 -2.00 -3.55
C VAL A 16 -7.89 -0.71 -2.84
N PRO A 17 -6.75 -0.08 -3.19
CA PRO A 17 -6.34 1.13 -2.51
C PRO A 17 -7.28 2.31 -2.77
N THR A 18 -7.95 2.38 -3.92
CA THR A 18 -8.94 3.42 -4.23
C THR A 18 -10.18 3.31 -3.33
N LEU A 19 -10.60 2.09 -2.98
CA LEU A 19 -11.70 1.90 -2.03
C LEU A 19 -11.28 2.17 -0.58
N LEU A 20 -10.05 1.80 -0.21
CA LEU A 20 -9.55 2.00 1.15
C LEU A 20 -9.22 3.46 1.46
N LEU A 21 -8.77 4.23 0.47
CA LEU A 21 -8.35 5.61 0.65
C LEU A 21 -9.42 6.50 1.30
N PRO A 22 -10.68 6.56 0.80
CA PRO A 22 -11.73 7.36 1.43
C PRO A 22 -12.05 6.93 2.85
N LEU A 23 -12.03 5.62 3.14
CA LEU A 23 -12.28 5.09 4.49
C LEU A 23 -11.20 5.50 5.47
N LEU A 24 -9.94 5.44 5.05
CA LEU A 24 -8.81 5.89 5.85
C LEU A 24 -8.86 7.40 6.08
N LEU A 25 -9.16 8.19 5.04
CA LEU A 25 -9.32 9.64 5.17
C LEU A 25 -10.46 9.99 6.11
N ALA A 26 -11.62 9.32 6.02
CA ALA A 26 -12.73 9.52 6.94
C ALA A 26 -12.32 9.18 8.39
N GLY A 27 -11.60 8.08 8.60
CA GLY A 27 -11.06 7.71 9.91
C GLY A 27 -10.12 8.80 10.48
N PHE A 28 -9.25 9.37 9.67
CA PHE A 28 -8.37 10.48 10.10
C PHE A 28 -9.13 11.75 10.43
N VAL A 29 -10.12 12.10 9.64
CA VAL A 29 -10.98 13.27 9.92
C VAL A 29 -11.71 13.08 11.26
N LEU A 30 -12.25 11.89 11.52
CA LEU A 30 -12.86 11.54 12.79
C LEU A 30 -11.87 11.65 13.96
N LEU A 31 -10.68 11.08 13.84
CA LEU A 31 -9.64 11.17 14.86
C LEU A 31 -9.28 12.62 15.17
N ARG A 32 -9.17 13.47 14.14
CA ARG A 32 -8.85 14.89 14.31
C ARG A 32 -9.98 15.67 14.97
N LEU A 33 -11.23 15.46 14.54
CA LEU A 33 -12.38 16.20 15.05
C LEU A 33 -12.82 15.71 16.42
N VAL A 34 -12.83 14.39 16.65
CA VAL A 34 -13.34 13.78 17.88
C VAL A 34 -12.25 13.73 18.96
N LEU A 35 -11.06 13.22 18.61
CA LEU A 35 -9.95 13.06 19.57
C LEU A 35 -9.05 14.29 19.66
N ARG A 36 -9.29 15.32 18.84
CA ARG A 36 -8.48 16.56 18.78
C ARG A 36 -6.99 16.28 18.70
N ALA A 37 -6.62 15.17 18.04
CA ALA A 37 -5.24 14.75 17.92
C ALA A 37 -4.44 15.79 17.09
N PRO A 38 -3.34 16.37 17.61
CA PRO A 38 -2.60 17.45 16.96
C PRO A 38 -1.66 16.94 15.87
N PHE A 39 -2.03 15.87 15.16
CA PHE A 39 -1.20 15.29 14.10
C PHE A 39 -1.33 16.11 12.81
N PRO A 40 -0.22 16.51 12.18
CA PRO A 40 -0.23 17.05 10.82
C PRO A 40 -0.47 15.95 9.80
N ILE A 41 -1.73 15.44 9.77
CA ILE A 41 -2.17 14.30 8.95
C ILE A 41 -1.85 14.55 7.47
N GLU A 42 -1.92 15.81 7.06
CA GLU A 42 -1.70 16.24 5.68
C GLU A 42 -0.31 15.88 5.16
N ARG A 43 0.73 16.02 5.99
CA ARG A 43 2.12 15.79 5.58
C ARG A 43 2.51 14.32 5.53
N GLY A 44 1.97 13.51 6.44
CA GLY A 44 2.47 12.14 6.63
C GLY A 44 1.62 11.05 6.03
N LEU A 45 0.37 11.31 5.77
CA LEU A 45 -0.58 10.27 5.37
C LEU A 45 -1.25 10.54 4.03
N ILE A 46 -1.73 11.76 3.80
CA ILE A 46 -2.48 12.06 2.58
C ILE A 46 -1.62 11.87 1.35
N PHE A 47 -0.42 12.44 1.33
CA PHE A 47 0.45 12.38 0.16
C PHE A 47 0.97 10.97 -0.16
N PRO A 48 1.56 10.21 0.80
CA PRO A 48 1.95 8.82 0.55
C PRO A 48 0.77 7.91 0.20
N MET A 49 -0.40 8.14 0.82
CA MET A 49 -1.60 7.35 0.53
C MET A 49 -2.16 7.64 -0.86
N ALA A 50 -2.06 8.86 -1.36
CA ALA A 50 -2.46 9.20 -2.71
C ALA A 50 -1.63 8.48 -3.78
N LEU A 51 -0.39 8.12 -3.46
CA LEU A 51 0.47 7.34 -4.37
C LEU A 51 0.15 5.83 -4.36
N ALA A 52 -0.48 5.31 -3.31
CA ALA A 52 -0.74 3.88 -3.19
C ALA A 52 -1.54 3.30 -4.37
N PRO A 53 -2.64 3.91 -4.85
CA PRO A 53 -3.34 3.41 -6.03
C PRO A 53 -2.44 3.33 -7.27
N VAL A 54 -1.63 4.35 -7.50
CA VAL A 54 -0.72 4.40 -8.65
C VAL A 54 0.32 3.29 -8.57
N LEU A 55 0.93 3.10 -7.40
CA LEU A 55 1.90 2.03 -7.17
C LEU A 55 1.29 0.64 -7.37
N TRP A 56 0.10 0.41 -6.85
CA TRP A 56 -0.62 -0.85 -7.05
C TRP A 56 -0.97 -1.09 -8.53
N GLY A 57 -1.43 -0.06 -9.23
CA GLY A 57 -1.73 -0.14 -10.66
C GLY A 57 -0.50 -0.47 -11.49
N LEU A 58 0.62 0.24 -11.26
CA LEU A 58 1.90 -0.02 -11.93
C LEU A 58 2.44 -1.42 -11.60
N TRP A 59 2.29 -1.86 -10.35
CA TRP A 59 2.68 -3.19 -9.91
C TRP A 59 1.88 -4.30 -10.59
N SER A 60 0.59 -4.06 -10.83
CA SER A 60 -0.28 -4.97 -11.61
C SER A 60 0.15 -5.05 -13.09
N MET A 61 0.51 -3.92 -13.69
CA MET A 61 1.07 -3.91 -15.05
C MET A 61 2.40 -4.67 -15.13
N LEU A 62 3.26 -4.52 -14.11
CA LEU A 62 4.52 -5.24 -14.03
C LEU A 62 4.29 -6.75 -13.91
N TRP A 63 3.31 -7.19 -13.12
CA TRP A 63 2.93 -8.60 -13.06
C TRP A 63 2.52 -9.13 -14.44
N LEU A 64 1.65 -8.42 -15.15
CA LEU A 64 1.21 -8.83 -16.48
C LEU A 64 2.39 -9.00 -17.44
N ARG A 65 3.38 -8.11 -17.37
CA ARG A 65 4.59 -8.17 -18.20
C ARG A 65 5.51 -9.33 -17.82
N SER A 66 5.70 -9.59 -16.55
CA SER A 66 6.68 -10.55 -16.03
C SER A 66 6.12 -11.96 -15.82
N HIS A 67 4.80 -12.11 -15.70
CA HIS A 67 4.14 -13.37 -15.36
C HIS A 67 4.53 -14.53 -16.28
N ALA A 68 4.55 -14.29 -17.59
CA ALA A 68 4.92 -15.32 -18.57
C ALA A 68 6.35 -15.83 -18.41
N GLN A 69 7.26 -15.01 -17.88
CA GLN A 69 8.67 -15.35 -17.69
C GLN A 69 8.95 -15.93 -16.30
N THR A 70 8.31 -15.39 -15.27
CA THR A 70 8.61 -15.74 -13.88
C THR A 70 7.73 -16.86 -13.34
N GLY A 71 6.55 -17.10 -13.93
CA GLY A 71 5.57 -18.06 -13.42
C GLY A 71 5.04 -17.72 -12.01
N LEU A 72 5.34 -16.52 -11.48
CA LEU A 72 4.96 -16.13 -10.12
C LEU A 72 3.43 -16.01 -9.99
N PRO A 73 2.83 -16.69 -9.00
CA PRO A 73 1.41 -16.53 -8.70
C PRO A 73 1.09 -15.09 -8.31
N LEU A 74 -0.08 -14.60 -8.74
CA LEU A 74 -0.51 -13.22 -8.50
C LEU A 74 -0.45 -12.80 -7.03
N GLY A 75 -0.88 -13.68 -6.10
CA GLY A 75 -0.81 -13.41 -4.67
C GLY A 75 0.62 -13.22 -4.16
N VAL A 76 1.56 -14.05 -4.63
CA VAL A 76 2.99 -13.91 -4.25
C VAL A 76 3.56 -12.60 -4.78
N HIS A 77 3.25 -12.25 -6.02
CA HIS A 77 3.65 -10.97 -6.60
C HIS A 77 3.14 -9.79 -5.77
N GLY A 78 1.88 -9.83 -5.32
CA GLY A 78 1.32 -8.82 -4.43
C GLY A 78 2.02 -8.75 -3.07
N ALA A 79 2.39 -9.90 -2.50
CA ALA A 79 3.09 -9.99 -1.21
C ALA A 79 4.51 -9.38 -1.23
N ILE A 80 5.11 -9.19 -2.39
CA ILE A 80 6.42 -8.51 -2.54
C ILE A 80 6.28 -6.99 -2.34
N LEU A 81 5.14 -6.41 -2.67
CA LEU A 81 4.96 -4.95 -2.65
C LEU A 81 5.25 -4.29 -1.29
N PRO A 82 4.80 -4.83 -0.13
CA PRO A 82 5.18 -4.30 1.18
C PRO A 82 6.69 -4.20 1.42
N PHE A 83 7.48 -5.14 0.89
CA PHE A 83 8.96 -5.11 1.02
C PHE A 83 9.60 -3.93 0.26
N LEU A 84 8.95 -3.44 -0.77
CA LEU A 84 9.39 -2.24 -1.49
C LEU A 84 8.83 -0.96 -0.85
N MET A 85 7.57 -1.01 -0.38
CA MET A 85 6.91 0.15 0.21
C MET A 85 7.49 0.53 1.57
N LEU A 86 7.88 -0.44 2.42
CA LEU A 86 8.42 -0.15 3.75
C LEU A 86 9.74 0.62 3.69
N PRO A 87 10.78 0.18 2.96
CA PRO A 87 12.00 0.97 2.83
C PRO A 87 11.78 2.32 2.16
N GLY A 88 11.01 2.35 1.07
CA GLY A 88 10.68 3.59 0.35
C GLY A 88 9.95 4.59 1.25
N GLY A 89 8.92 4.14 1.95
CA GLY A 89 8.17 4.96 2.91
C GLY A 89 9.04 5.45 4.08
N THR A 90 9.95 4.61 4.56
CA THR A 90 10.90 4.99 5.63
C THR A 90 11.88 6.07 5.16
N LEU A 91 12.43 5.93 3.95
CA LEU A 91 13.34 6.93 3.38
C LEU A 91 12.64 8.27 3.17
N ILE A 92 11.45 8.26 2.57
CA ILE A 92 10.66 9.46 2.37
C ILE A 92 10.28 10.08 3.73
N GLY A 93 9.76 9.28 4.66
CA GLY A 93 9.35 9.75 5.98
C GLY A 93 10.48 10.40 6.79
N ARG A 94 11.70 9.87 6.66
CA ARG A 94 12.90 10.50 7.23
C ARG A 94 13.24 11.82 6.55
N HIS A 95 13.19 11.85 5.23
CA HIS A 95 13.55 13.04 4.45
C HIS A 95 12.60 14.21 4.74
N VAL A 96 11.31 13.95 4.91
CA VAL A 96 10.31 14.97 5.25
C VAL A 96 10.15 15.21 6.76
N GLY A 97 10.98 14.59 7.60
CA GLY A 97 11.00 14.84 9.05
C GLY A 97 9.82 14.20 9.83
N ILE A 98 9.10 13.26 9.20
CA ILE A 98 7.95 12.58 9.83
C ILE A 98 8.39 11.40 10.69
N LEU A 99 9.50 10.75 10.32
CA LEU A 99 10.03 9.57 11.00
C LEU A 99 11.41 9.85 11.58
N VAL A 100 11.55 9.55 12.87
CA VAL A 100 12.85 9.53 13.55
C VAL A 100 13.13 8.12 14.01
N LEU A 101 14.24 7.53 13.52
CA LEU A 101 14.66 6.19 13.90
C LEU A 101 15.44 6.26 15.22
N GLY A 102 14.94 5.62 16.26
CA GLY A 102 15.63 5.41 17.53
C GLY A 102 16.23 4.01 17.64
N ALA A 103 16.90 3.71 18.76
CA ALA A 103 17.54 2.42 18.97
C ALA A 103 16.54 1.24 19.10
N ARG A 104 15.35 1.46 19.64
CA ARG A 104 14.34 0.42 19.89
C ARG A 104 12.95 0.72 19.32
N SER A 105 12.76 1.90 18.76
CA SER A 105 11.47 2.38 18.28
C SER A 105 11.64 3.41 17.18
N VAL A 106 10.58 3.56 16.39
CA VAL A 106 10.43 4.69 15.46
C VAL A 106 9.51 5.71 16.11
N THR A 107 9.92 6.97 16.11
CA THR A 107 9.04 8.06 16.53
C THR A 107 8.37 8.64 15.29
N TRP A 108 7.05 8.67 15.30
CA TRP A 108 6.22 9.17 14.23
C TRP A 108 5.60 10.51 14.63
N PHE A 109 5.78 11.53 13.81
CA PHE A 109 5.32 12.91 14.05
C PHE A 109 5.80 13.50 15.39
N GLU A 110 6.97 13.07 15.88
CA GLU A 110 7.48 13.48 17.21
C GLU A 110 6.54 13.15 18.39
N ALA A 111 5.41 12.52 18.14
CA ALA A 111 4.34 12.28 19.10
C ALA A 111 4.20 10.81 19.48
N VAL A 112 4.27 9.88 18.51
CA VAL A 112 3.99 8.47 18.74
C VAL A 112 5.25 7.64 18.62
N ARG A 113 5.63 6.95 19.68
CA ARG A 113 6.72 5.96 19.67
C ARG A 113 6.18 4.57 19.37
N ILE A 114 6.64 3.99 18.28
CA ILE A 114 6.22 2.66 17.82
C ILE A 114 7.41 1.71 17.97
N PRO A 115 7.33 0.68 18.85
CA PRO A 115 8.38 -0.32 18.98
C PRO A 115 8.60 -1.08 17.67
N TYR A 116 9.85 -1.46 17.38
CA TYR A 116 10.14 -2.27 16.19
C TYR A 116 9.42 -3.60 16.16
N ALA A 117 9.16 -4.21 17.32
CA ALA A 117 8.36 -5.44 17.41
C ALA A 117 6.94 -5.24 16.83
N LEU A 118 6.28 -4.13 17.18
CA LEU A 118 4.95 -3.82 16.65
C LEU A 118 4.99 -3.55 15.13
N ILE A 119 6.03 -2.86 14.64
CA ILE A 119 6.25 -2.65 13.21
C ILE A 119 6.43 -3.99 12.50
N GLY A 120 7.21 -4.92 13.08
CA GLY A 120 7.42 -6.25 12.53
C GLY A 120 6.11 -7.06 12.46
N CYS A 121 5.29 -7.05 13.52
CA CYS A 121 3.98 -7.70 13.51
C CYS A 121 3.04 -7.08 12.46
N ALA A 122 2.98 -5.75 12.39
CA ALA A 122 2.16 -5.04 11.41
C ALA A 122 2.64 -5.31 9.97
N PHE A 123 3.95 -5.41 9.77
CA PHE A 123 4.54 -5.76 8.48
C PHE A 123 4.17 -7.20 8.06
N ALA A 124 4.32 -8.17 8.96
CA ALA A 124 3.92 -9.55 8.69
C ALA A 124 2.43 -9.65 8.34
N PHE A 125 1.58 -8.95 9.08
CA PHE A 125 0.16 -8.85 8.77
C PHE A 125 -0.08 -8.21 7.39
N ALA A 126 0.62 -7.14 7.06
CA ALA A 126 0.52 -6.48 5.76
C ALA A 126 0.90 -7.42 4.61
N VAL A 127 1.98 -8.20 4.74
CA VAL A 127 2.39 -9.19 3.72
C VAL A 127 1.27 -10.20 3.45
N VAL A 128 0.65 -10.73 4.50
CA VAL A 128 -0.48 -11.67 4.38
C VAL A 128 -1.69 -10.99 3.74
N ALA A 129 -2.05 -9.79 4.20
CA ALA A 129 -3.16 -9.03 3.68
C ALA A 129 -2.99 -8.71 2.17
N TYR A 130 -1.80 -8.31 1.77
CA TYR A 130 -1.47 -8.07 0.36
C TYR A 130 -1.55 -9.36 -0.47
N TYR A 131 -1.02 -10.47 0.05
CA TYR A 131 -1.17 -11.77 -0.61
C TYR A 131 -2.64 -12.10 -0.88
N LEU A 132 -3.49 -11.97 0.14
CA LEU A 132 -4.91 -12.28 0.04
C LEU A 132 -5.65 -11.30 -0.89
N ALA A 133 -5.39 -10.00 -0.77
CA ALA A 133 -5.99 -8.99 -1.63
C ALA A 133 -5.65 -9.23 -3.11
N TRP A 134 -4.39 -9.53 -3.40
CA TRP A 134 -3.96 -9.80 -4.77
C TRP A 134 -4.49 -11.13 -5.29
N LYS A 135 -4.48 -12.18 -4.48
CA LYS A 135 -4.98 -13.51 -4.87
C LYS A 135 -6.48 -13.48 -5.16
N TYR A 136 -7.26 -12.88 -4.28
CA TYR A 136 -8.73 -12.97 -4.35
C TYR A 136 -9.37 -11.76 -5.03
N ILE A 137 -9.02 -10.55 -4.66
CA ILE A 137 -9.69 -9.34 -5.19
C ILE A 137 -9.13 -9.00 -6.57
N VAL A 138 -7.82 -8.74 -6.67
CA VAL A 138 -7.19 -8.39 -7.95
C VAL A 138 -7.31 -9.57 -8.94
N GLY A 139 -7.15 -10.81 -8.47
CA GLY A 139 -7.32 -12.00 -9.29
C GLY A 139 -8.74 -12.16 -9.84
N THR A 140 -9.77 -11.85 -9.06
CA THR A 140 -11.16 -11.85 -9.55
C THR A 140 -11.38 -10.74 -10.57
N LEU A 141 -10.88 -9.53 -10.29
CA LEU A 141 -10.97 -8.42 -11.23
C LEU A 141 -10.23 -8.71 -12.55
N ASN A 142 -9.05 -9.34 -12.49
CA ASN A 142 -8.32 -9.74 -13.69
C ASN A 142 -9.15 -10.70 -14.54
N ARG A 143 -9.82 -11.68 -13.92
CA ARG A 143 -10.72 -12.60 -14.63
C ARG A 143 -11.92 -11.87 -15.26
N VAL A 144 -12.57 -10.99 -14.50
CA VAL A 144 -13.70 -10.18 -15.00
C VAL A 144 -13.29 -9.27 -16.16
N LEU A 145 -12.08 -8.72 -16.10
CA LEU A 145 -11.53 -7.83 -17.12
C LEU A 145 -10.88 -8.63 -18.29
N GLY A 146 -10.87 -9.94 -18.24
CA GLY A 146 -10.31 -10.78 -19.32
C GLY A 146 -8.79 -10.66 -19.45
N ILE A 147 -8.07 -10.55 -18.33
CA ILE A 147 -6.59 -10.46 -18.29
C ILE A 147 -5.97 -11.82 -17.98
N ALA A 148 -6.68 -12.68 -17.26
CA ALA A 148 -6.24 -14.00 -16.82
C ALA A 148 -7.18 -15.10 -17.36
#